data_c9bee4b13aec603d3ec3ec0f37a15739
#
_entry.id   c9bee4b13aec603d3ec3ec0f37a15739
#
_cell.length_a   1.000
_cell.length_b   1.000
_cell.length_c   1.000
_cell.angle_alpha   90.00
_cell.angle_beta   90.00
_cell.angle_gamma   90.00
#
_symmetry.space_group_name_H-M   'P 1'
#
loop_
_entity.id
_entity.type
_entity.pdbx_description
1 polymer ?
#
loop_
_entity_poly.entity_id
_entity_poly.type
_entity_poly.pdbx_seq_one_letter_code
_entity_poly.pdbx_strand_id
1 'polypeptide(L)'
;MSFSLPERVTLKGPNFIREVFERGVGVEGFISFGIGNPAPEAIPVEVIEKAFDEVVHSNPMSLLQYGPMQGDARLAELTLERLVKTHKMNPEGQGLIISNGAGQLLGLVPITVLEPGDEVYMDEFTFTSAINSVRNMGGKALGIKTDEYGMIPSELEKAAQSGKGKYIYLIPNFQNPTGITMPLERRKEIYAIASKYDLFIYEDDPYGEIRFAGEYIPTFKSFDTENRVLYAGSYSKTLSAGLRVGFLFGPAKVIEAIQALKNNTAGQMPLVTQKVVANVLDSIDYDAHLENVRKVYKTKCDALLNAFNKYASSKVKLTQPTGGMFAWMTMPEDVDCDEFFETCMNRNVGIIKCGAFAADGAGEGHAFRLSYTVPTVEEITKGMEILGALTKEFCGE
;
A
#
# COMPACT_ATOMS: atom_id res chain seq x y z
N MET A 1 25.98 19.07 -26.29
CA MET A 1 24.60 18.64 -26.51
C MET A 1 23.89 18.64 -25.15
N SER A 2 22.83 19.43 -24.98
CA SER A 2 21.98 19.35 -23.77
C SER A 2 20.99 18.21 -23.98
N PHE A 3 21.13 17.12 -23.23
CA PHE A 3 20.14 16.05 -23.20
C PHE A 3 18.94 16.52 -22.32
N SER A 4 17.74 16.60 -22.90
CA SER A 4 16.53 16.93 -22.17
C SER A 4 15.70 15.68 -21.91
N LEU A 5 15.34 15.45 -20.65
CA LEU A 5 14.40 14.38 -20.29
C LEU A 5 12.96 14.81 -20.61
N PRO A 6 12.09 13.86 -20.99
CA PRO A 6 10.66 14.12 -21.09
C PRO A 6 10.09 14.61 -19.76
N GLU A 7 9.19 15.58 -19.79
CA GLU A 7 8.58 16.16 -18.59
C GLU A 7 7.93 15.10 -17.68
N ARG A 8 7.30 14.07 -18.28
CA ARG A 8 6.62 12.99 -17.56
C ARG A 8 7.52 12.15 -16.64
N VAL A 9 8.86 12.11 -16.89
CA VAL A 9 9.81 11.36 -16.04
C VAL A 9 10.57 12.27 -15.09
N THR A 10 10.30 13.58 -15.13
CA THR A 10 10.86 14.54 -14.19
C THR A 10 10.02 14.53 -12.93
N LEU A 11 10.59 14.09 -11.81
CA LEU A 11 9.91 14.13 -10.52
C LEU A 11 9.61 15.58 -10.16
N LYS A 12 8.35 15.90 -9.94
CA LYS A 12 7.87 17.21 -9.51
C LYS A 12 7.50 17.16 -8.04
N GLY A 13 8.00 18.11 -7.28
CA GLY A 13 7.65 18.32 -5.87
C GLY A 13 8.62 17.68 -4.86
N PRO A 14 8.48 18.05 -3.60
CA PRO A 14 9.32 17.57 -2.52
C PRO A 14 9.04 16.09 -2.23
N ASN A 15 10.13 15.33 -1.98
CA ASN A 15 10.00 13.96 -1.52
C ASN A 15 10.07 13.90 0.02
N PHE A 16 8.98 14.26 0.67
CA PHE A 16 8.89 14.29 2.13
C PHE A 16 9.27 12.95 2.81
N ILE A 17 9.00 11.82 2.17
CA ILE A 17 9.35 10.50 2.73
C ILE A 17 10.88 10.35 2.77
N ARG A 18 11.56 10.74 1.68
CA ARG A 18 13.01 10.72 1.61
C ARG A 18 13.65 11.73 2.57
N GLU A 19 13.08 12.91 2.66
CA GLU A 19 13.53 13.95 3.58
C GLU A 19 13.53 13.47 5.03
N VAL A 20 12.41 12.91 5.50
CA VAL A 20 12.31 12.38 6.87
C VAL A 20 13.33 11.26 7.11
N PHE A 21 13.52 10.38 6.12
CA PHE A 21 14.53 9.33 6.20
C PHE A 21 15.96 9.89 6.30
N GLU A 22 16.34 10.83 5.41
CA GLU A 22 17.68 11.40 5.39
C GLU A 22 17.99 12.22 6.65
N ARG A 23 17.00 12.95 7.19
CA ARG A 23 17.17 13.73 8.44
C ARG A 23 17.21 12.85 9.68
N GLY A 24 16.61 11.65 9.66
CA GLY A 24 16.58 10.75 10.81
C GLY A 24 17.71 9.73 10.84
N VAL A 25 18.34 9.43 9.72
CA VAL A 25 19.40 8.42 9.64
C VAL A 25 20.62 8.81 10.48
N GLY A 26 20.99 7.93 11.45
CA GLY A 26 22.16 8.11 12.32
C GLY A 26 21.95 9.14 13.44
N VAL A 27 20.76 9.71 13.59
CA VAL A 27 20.44 10.63 14.69
C VAL A 27 20.00 9.83 15.90
N GLU A 28 20.76 9.93 16.99
CA GLU A 28 20.44 9.24 18.24
C GLU A 28 19.11 9.76 18.82
N GLY A 29 18.22 8.84 19.18
CA GLY A 29 16.92 9.15 19.75
C GLY A 29 15.88 9.67 18.77
N PHE A 30 16.14 9.60 17.46
CA PHE A 30 15.13 9.93 16.43
C PHE A 30 14.05 8.86 16.36
N ILE A 31 12.79 9.27 16.55
CA ILE A 31 11.62 8.39 16.49
C ILE A 31 10.89 8.64 15.19
N SER A 32 10.87 7.65 14.29
CA SER A 32 10.26 7.81 12.98
C SER A 32 8.88 7.17 12.90
N PHE A 33 7.84 7.98 12.81
CA PHE A 33 6.51 7.57 12.35
C PHE A 33 6.35 7.68 10.82
N GLY A 34 7.43 7.98 10.10
CA GLY A 34 7.39 8.20 8.64
C GLY A 34 7.59 6.91 7.84
N ILE A 35 8.28 5.91 8.36
CA ILE A 35 8.71 4.72 7.61
C ILE A 35 7.61 3.66 7.60
N GLY A 36 7.15 3.26 6.40
CA GLY A 36 6.11 2.23 6.19
C GLY A 36 6.66 0.81 5.99
N ASN A 37 7.68 0.42 6.77
CA ASN A 37 8.22 -0.94 6.75
C ASN A 37 7.43 -1.86 7.70
N PRO A 38 7.40 -3.18 7.44
CA PRO A 38 6.89 -4.15 8.41
C PRO A 38 7.62 -4.05 9.76
N ALA A 39 6.91 -4.35 10.83
CA ALA A 39 7.51 -4.46 12.15
C ALA A 39 8.58 -5.57 12.16
N PRO A 40 9.79 -5.31 12.67
CA PRO A 40 10.83 -6.33 12.73
C PRO A 40 10.37 -7.61 13.45
N GLU A 41 9.59 -7.47 14.50
CA GLU A 41 9.05 -8.56 15.31
C GLU A 41 7.99 -9.41 14.59
N ALA A 42 7.43 -8.91 13.50
CA ALA A 42 6.46 -9.61 12.68
C ALA A 42 7.11 -10.48 11.58
N ILE A 43 8.42 -10.34 11.35
CA ILE A 43 9.14 -11.10 10.33
C ILE A 43 9.60 -12.45 10.90
N PRO A 44 9.20 -13.59 10.31
CA PRO A 44 9.56 -14.92 10.79
C PRO A 44 10.98 -15.31 10.32
N VAL A 45 12.00 -14.66 10.88
CA VAL A 45 13.40 -14.74 10.41
C VAL A 45 13.89 -16.19 10.36
N GLU A 46 13.72 -16.96 11.43
CA GLU A 46 14.19 -18.34 11.54
C GLU A 46 13.53 -19.29 10.50
N VAL A 47 12.23 -19.05 10.22
CA VAL A 47 11.49 -19.80 9.20
C VAL A 47 12.02 -19.48 7.81
N ILE A 48 12.27 -18.19 7.54
CA ILE A 48 12.81 -17.73 6.25
C ILE A 48 14.25 -18.26 6.05
N GLU A 49 15.10 -18.20 7.08
CA GLU A 49 16.47 -18.75 7.05
C GLU A 49 16.47 -20.23 6.68
N LYS A 50 15.65 -21.04 7.37
CA LYS A 50 15.48 -22.46 7.08
C LYS A 50 14.99 -22.69 5.65
N ALA A 51 14.03 -21.93 5.19
CA ALA A 51 13.52 -22.02 3.82
C ALA A 51 14.59 -21.68 2.78
N PHE A 52 15.46 -20.70 3.04
CA PHE A 52 16.61 -20.42 2.18
C PHE A 52 17.57 -21.62 2.09
N ASP A 53 17.93 -22.22 3.21
CA ASP A 53 18.83 -23.37 3.26
C ASP A 53 18.25 -24.55 2.48
N GLU A 54 16.99 -24.89 2.70
CA GLU A 54 16.32 -25.98 1.99
C GLU A 54 16.24 -25.71 0.47
N VAL A 55 15.87 -24.52 0.06
CA VAL A 55 15.74 -24.12 -1.35
C VAL A 55 17.09 -24.15 -2.06
N VAL A 56 18.14 -23.62 -1.45
CA VAL A 56 19.49 -23.56 -2.06
C VAL A 56 20.09 -24.96 -2.19
N HIS A 57 19.89 -25.84 -1.22
CA HIS A 57 20.47 -27.19 -1.23
C HIS A 57 19.65 -28.18 -2.07
N SER A 58 18.36 -27.95 -2.32
CA SER A 58 17.51 -28.89 -3.06
C SER A 58 17.90 -29.04 -4.54
N ASN A 59 18.10 -27.92 -5.23
CA ASN A 59 18.51 -27.88 -6.64
C ASN A 59 19.21 -26.57 -6.98
N PRO A 60 20.50 -26.40 -6.63
CA PRO A 60 21.25 -25.16 -6.83
C PRO A 60 21.24 -24.66 -8.29
N MET A 61 21.36 -25.57 -9.24
CA MET A 61 21.42 -25.21 -10.67
C MET A 61 20.12 -24.62 -11.18
N SER A 62 18.97 -25.04 -10.67
CA SER A 62 17.68 -24.45 -11.06
C SER A 62 17.52 -23.00 -10.61
N LEU A 63 18.28 -22.58 -9.61
CA LEU A 63 18.27 -21.21 -9.08
C LEU A 63 19.25 -20.28 -9.81
N LEU A 64 20.31 -20.89 -10.41
CA LEU A 64 21.42 -20.16 -11.05
C LEU A 64 21.24 -20.04 -12.57
N GLN A 65 20.23 -20.68 -13.13
CA GLN A 65 19.88 -20.60 -14.54
C GLN A 65 18.60 -19.79 -14.76
N TYR A 66 18.35 -19.46 -16.03
CA TYR A 66 17.06 -18.89 -16.40
C TYR A 66 15.93 -19.89 -16.09
N GLY A 67 14.84 -19.41 -15.54
CA GLY A 67 13.64 -20.18 -15.20
C GLY A 67 12.40 -19.68 -15.94
N PRO A 68 11.21 -20.11 -15.49
CA PRO A 68 9.96 -19.75 -16.14
C PRO A 68 9.65 -18.26 -16.03
N MET A 69 9.27 -17.64 -17.14
CA MET A 69 8.92 -16.22 -17.21
C MET A 69 7.66 -15.89 -16.39
N GLN A 70 6.77 -16.86 -16.21
CA GLN A 70 5.55 -16.72 -15.38
C GLN A 70 5.85 -16.65 -13.88
N GLY A 71 7.01 -17.16 -13.46
CA GLY A 71 7.39 -17.31 -12.06
C GLY A 71 7.32 -18.75 -11.59
N ASP A 72 7.48 -18.96 -10.28
CA ASP A 72 7.42 -20.28 -9.66
C ASP A 72 5.99 -20.82 -9.66
N ALA A 73 5.80 -22.00 -10.23
CA ALA A 73 4.48 -22.61 -10.38
C ALA A 73 3.85 -22.98 -9.02
N ARG A 74 4.67 -23.48 -8.06
CA ARG A 74 4.16 -23.84 -6.74
C ARG A 74 3.70 -22.62 -5.97
N LEU A 75 4.44 -21.51 -6.04
CA LEU A 75 4.04 -20.25 -5.45
C LEU A 75 2.71 -19.73 -6.05
N ALA A 76 2.57 -19.81 -7.38
CA ALA A 76 1.34 -19.39 -8.05
C ALA A 76 0.14 -20.26 -7.61
N GLU A 77 0.31 -21.57 -7.49
CA GLU A 77 -0.70 -22.51 -7.00
C GLU A 77 -1.13 -22.16 -5.56
N LEU A 78 -0.18 -22.08 -4.62
CA LEU A 78 -0.44 -21.73 -3.22
C LEU A 78 -1.13 -20.35 -3.07
N THR A 79 -0.71 -19.39 -3.88
CA THR A 79 -1.33 -18.06 -3.91
C THR A 79 -2.79 -18.16 -4.37
N LEU A 80 -3.05 -18.88 -5.47
CA LEU A 80 -4.40 -19.07 -6.00
C LEU A 80 -5.31 -19.82 -5.01
N GLU A 81 -4.82 -20.91 -4.40
CA GLU A 81 -5.54 -21.65 -3.36
C GLU A 81 -5.97 -20.72 -2.22
N ARG A 82 -5.05 -19.83 -1.78
CA ARG A 82 -5.35 -18.87 -0.72
C ARG A 82 -6.41 -17.86 -1.15
N LEU A 83 -6.33 -17.30 -2.35
CA LEU A 83 -7.33 -16.36 -2.87
C LEU A 83 -8.72 -16.98 -2.94
N VAL A 84 -8.81 -18.22 -3.41
CA VAL A 84 -10.09 -18.96 -3.48
C VAL A 84 -10.61 -19.31 -2.08
N LYS A 85 -9.76 -19.87 -1.21
CA LYS A 85 -10.17 -20.34 0.10
C LYS A 85 -10.49 -19.19 1.06
N THR A 86 -9.62 -18.19 1.14
CA THR A 86 -9.70 -17.13 2.15
C THR A 86 -10.51 -15.93 1.65
N HIS A 87 -10.24 -15.48 0.42
CA HIS A 87 -10.90 -14.29 -0.14
C HIS A 87 -12.14 -14.61 -0.97
N LYS A 88 -12.49 -15.91 -1.15
CA LYS A 88 -13.68 -16.37 -1.89
C LYS A 88 -13.70 -15.88 -3.35
N MET A 89 -12.54 -15.71 -3.96
CA MET A 89 -12.42 -15.30 -5.35
C MET A 89 -12.73 -16.46 -6.30
N ASN A 90 -13.46 -16.18 -7.39
CA ASN A 90 -13.73 -17.16 -8.43
C ASN A 90 -12.52 -17.24 -9.38
N PRO A 91 -11.88 -18.42 -9.59
CA PRO A 91 -10.74 -18.56 -10.50
C PRO A 91 -11.15 -18.74 -11.98
N GLU A 92 -12.41 -18.97 -12.28
CA GLU A 92 -12.86 -19.24 -13.65
C GLU A 92 -12.66 -18.03 -14.56
N GLY A 93 -11.97 -18.22 -15.68
CA GLY A 93 -11.65 -17.15 -16.64
C GLY A 93 -10.63 -16.13 -16.16
N GLN A 94 -9.96 -16.43 -15.02
CA GLN A 94 -8.95 -15.55 -14.42
C GLN A 94 -7.53 -16.08 -14.68
N GLY A 95 -6.56 -15.18 -14.62
CA GLY A 95 -5.14 -15.48 -14.61
C GLY A 95 -4.48 -14.94 -13.34
N LEU A 96 -3.30 -15.50 -13.04
CA LEU A 96 -2.45 -15.03 -11.94
C LEU A 96 -1.00 -14.92 -12.43
N ILE A 97 -0.32 -13.81 -12.10
CA ILE A 97 1.12 -13.66 -12.30
C ILE A 97 1.82 -13.31 -10.99
N ILE A 98 3.02 -13.85 -10.82
CA ILE A 98 3.92 -13.46 -9.73
C ILE A 98 4.74 -12.24 -10.17
N SER A 99 4.96 -11.31 -9.25
CA SER A 99 5.62 -10.03 -9.49
C SER A 99 6.70 -9.72 -8.45
N ASN A 100 7.59 -8.77 -8.78
CA ASN A 100 8.62 -8.26 -7.86
C ASN A 100 8.02 -7.30 -6.81
N GLY A 101 7.17 -7.87 -5.95
CA GLY A 101 6.27 -7.12 -5.07
C GLY A 101 5.17 -6.40 -5.85
N ALA A 102 4.13 -5.94 -5.15
CA ALA A 102 3.03 -5.18 -5.76
C ALA A 102 3.50 -3.89 -6.46
N GLY A 103 4.64 -3.32 -6.04
CA GLY A 103 5.20 -2.12 -6.67
C GLY A 103 5.56 -2.27 -8.16
N GLN A 104 5.94 -3.46 -8.64
CA GLN A 104 6.15 -3.70 -10.07
C GLN A 104 4.84 -3.58 -10.85
N LEU A 105 3.74 -4.03 -10.27
CA LEU A 105 2.42 -4.02 -10.90
C LEU A 105 1.88 -2.61 -11.07
N LEU A 106 2.22 -1.69 -10.14
CA LEU A 106 1.89 -0.27 -10.28
C LEU A 106 2.48 0.37 -11.55
N GLY A 107 3.63 -0.14 -12.04
CA GLY A 107 4.18 0.27 -13.33
C GLY A 107 3.56 -0.46 -14.50
N LEU A 108 3.41 -1.79 -14.41
CA LEU A 108 2.97 -2.63 -15.53
C LEU A 108 1.51 -2.41 -15.92
N VAL A 109 0.60 -2.22 -14.95
CA VAL A 109 -0.82 -2.01 -15.25
C VAL A 109 -1.04 -0.73 -16.04
N PRO A 110 -0.57 0.46 -15.62
CA PRO A 110 -0.70 1.68 -16.41
C PRO A 110 -0.11 1.56 -17.81
N ILE A 111 1.08 0.95 -17.97
CA ILE A 111 1.69 0.76 -19.30
C ILE A 111 0.79 -0.10 -20.21
N THR A 112 0.07 -1.06 -19.63
CA THR A 112 -0.78 -1.98 -20.41
C THR A 112 -2.11 -1.34 -20.83
N VAL A 113 -2.67 -0.45 -20.01
CA VAL A 113 -4.07 -0.01 -20.17
C VAL A 113 -4.25 1.48 -20.48
N LEU A 114 -3.21 2.32 -20.28
CA LEU A 114 -3.33 3.77 -20.47
C LEU A 114 -2.76 4.23 -21.81
N GLU A 115 -3.47 5.16 -22.42
CA GLU A 115 -2.95 6.06 -23.44
C GLU A 115 -2.64 7.44 -22.82
N PRO A 116 -1.72 8.24 -23.41
CA PRO A 116 -1.46 9.59 -22.92
C PRO A 116 -2.74 10.46 -22.92
N GLY A 117 -3.02 11.05 -21.75
CA GLY A 117 -4.21 11.88 -21.53
C GLY A 117 -5.38 11.17 -20.88
N ASP A 118 -5.35 9.84 -20.77
CA ASP A 118 -6.34 9.07 -20.00
C ASP A 118 -6.34 9.44 -18.51
N GLU A 119 -7.48 9.30 -17.89
CA GLU A 119 -7.69 9.63 -16.47
C GLU A 119 -7.75 8.37 -15.61
N VAL A 120 -7.12 8.43 -14.44
CA VAL A 120 -7.20 7.40 -13.40
C VAL A 120 -7.76 8.05 -12.15
N TYR A 121 -8.87 7.54 -11.66
CA TYR A 121 -9.52 8.01 -10.45
C TYR A 121 -8.93 7.30 -9.23
N MET A 122 -8.56 8.05 -8.22
CA MET A 122 -7.99 7.53 -6.98
C MET A 122 -8.40 8.41 -5.80
N ASP A 123 -8.24 7.92 -4.57
CA ASP A 123 -8.46 8.75 -3.40
C ASP A 123 -7.61 10.04 -3.49
N GLU A 124 -8.12 11.17 -3.01
CA GLU A 124 -7.39 12.46 -3.03
C GLU A 124 -6.01 12.38 -2.38
N PHE A 125 -5.90 11.56 -1.32
CA PHE A 125 -4.61 11.16 -0.75
C PHE A 125 -4.45 9.66 -0.90
N THR A 126 -3.43 9.24 -1.65
CA THR A 126 -3.18 7.83 -1.92
C THR A 126 -1.69 7.53 -2.08
N PHE A 127 -1.36 6.29 -2.39
CA PHE A 127 0.03 5.83 -2.47
C PHE A 127 0.79 6.52 -3.61
N THR A 128 1.82 7.28 -3.25
CA THR A 128 2.60 8.12 -4.17
C THR A 128 3.13 7.37 -5.39
N SER A 129 3.52 6.09 -5.25
CA SER A 129 4.01 5.31 -6.38
C SER A 129 2.92 5.04 -7.41
N ALA A 130 1.65 4.88 -7.01
CA ALA A 130 0.53 4.73 -7.93
C ALA A 130 0.30 6.03 -8.72
N ILE A 131 0.31 7.18 -8.02
CA ILE A 131 0.21 8.51 -8.65
C ILE A 131 1.29 8.70 -9.71
N ASN A 132 2.55 8.46 -9.33
CA ASN A 132 3.70 8.65 -10.22
C ASN A 132 3.67 7.68 -11.41
N SER A 133 3.22 6.44 -11.21
CA SER A 133 3.11 5.45 -12.29
C SER A 133 2.15 5.91 -13.39
N VAL A 134 1.00 6.48 -13.01
CA VAL A 134 0.04 7.07 -13.97
C VAL A 134 0.66 8.25 -14.72
N ARG A 135 1.30 9.18 -13.99
CA ARG A 135 1.95 10.37 -14.57
C ARG A 135 3.08 10.01 -15.52
N ASN A 136 3.88 8.99 -15.20
CA ASN A 136 4.98 8.51 -16.04
C ASN A 136 4.49 8.00 -17.40
N MET A 137 3.25 7.55 -17.49
CA MET A 137 2.62 7.14 -18.75
C MET A 137 1.94 8.29 -19.50
N GLY A 138 2.01 9.51 -18.97
CA GLY A 138 1.31 10.67 -19.54
C GLY A 138 -0.18 10.69 -19.21
N GLY A 139 -0.64 9.81 -18.33
CA GLY A 139 -1.99 9.82 -17.78
C GLY A 139 -2.19 10.89 -16.71
N LYS A 140 -3.42 11.13 -16.33
CA LYS A 140 -3.82 12.07 -15.29
C LYS A 140 -4.29 11.30 -14.07
N ALA A 141 -3.58 11.43 -12.95
CA ALA A 141 -4.04 10.97 -11.65
C ALA A 141 -5.01 12.03 -11.11
N LEU A 142 -6.29 11.68 -10.97
CA LEU A 142 -7.32 12.56 -10.44
C LEU A 142 -7.75 12.14 -9.05
N GLY A 143 -7.54 13.02 -8.07
CA GLY A 143 -7.97 12.84 -6.71
C GLY A 143 -9.49 13.01 -6.57
N ILE A 144 -10.14 11.98 -6.09
CA ILE A 144 -11.57 12.00 -5.75
C ILE A 144 -11.70 12.25 -4.24
N LYS A 145 -12.54 13.18 -3.85
CA LYS A 145 -12.77 13.51 -2.44
C LYS A 145 -13.14 12.28 -1.63
N THR A 146 -12.65 12.25 -0.40
CA THR A 146 -12.87 11.15 0.54
C THR A 146 -13.57 11.64 1.80
N ASP A 147 -14.22 10.72 2.50
CA ASP A 147 -14.76 10.87 3.85
C ASP A 147 -14.17 9.79 4.78
N GLU A 148 -14.74 9.60 5.96
CA GLU A 148 -14.33 8.55 6.91
C GLU A 148 -14.51 7.12 6.40
N TYR A 149 -15.16 6.91 5.26
CA TYR A 149 -15.39 5.62 4.59
C TYR A 149 -14.59 5.49 3.27
N GLY A 150 -13.72 6.44 2.95
CA GLY A 150 -12.92 6.49 1.72
C GLY A 150 -13.60 7.27 0.59
N MET A 151 -13.31 6.92 -0.65
CA MET A 151 -13.78 7.62 -1.85
C MET A 151 -15.31 7.84 -1.84
N ILE A 152 -15.74 9.09 -2.05
CA ILE A 152 -17.16 9.48 -2.09
C ILE A 152 -17.75 9.12 -3.46
N PRO A 153 -18.78 8.23 -3.55
CA PRO A 153 -19.32 7.75 -4.82
C PRO A 153 -19.88 8.86 -5.72
N SER A 154 -20.54 9.86 -5.17
CA SER A 154 -21.09 10.98 -5.95
C SER A 154 -19.99 11.83 -6.62
N GLU A 155 -18.84 12.00 -5.96
CA GLU A 155 -17.69 12.71 -6.55
C GLU A 155 -17.00 11.86 -7.63
N LEU A 156 -16.90 10.53 -7.41
CA LEU A 156 -16.42 9.61 -8.43
C LEU A 156 -17.34 9.63 -9.66
N GLU A 157 -18.64 9.53 -9.47
CA GLU A 157 -19.60 9.55 -10.57
C GLU A 157 -19.53 10.84 -11.38
N LYS A 158 -19.42 11.99 -10.70
CA LYS A 158 -19.22 13.28 -11.35
C LYS A 158 -17.94 13.32 -12.19
N ALA A 159 -16.83 12.79 -11.69
CA ALA A 159 -15.58 12.70 -12.44
C ALA A 159 -15.72 11.76 -13.65
N ALA A 160 -16.37 10.60 -13.47
CA ALA A 160 -16.55 9.59 -14.51
C ALA A 160 -17.41 10.08 -15.70
N GLN A 161 -18.25 11.11 -15.52
CA GLN A 161 -19.01 11.76 -16.60
C GLN A 161 -18.13 12.38 -17.68
N SER A 162 -16.84 12.63 -17.42
CA SER A 162 -15.87 13.09 -18.42
C SER A 162 -15.70 12.11 -19.58
N GLY A 163 -15.95 10.83 -19.35
CA GLY A 163 -15.74 9.75 -20.32
C GLY A 163 -14.28 9.45 -20.64
N LYS A 164 -13.31 10.02 -19.88
CA LYS A 164 -11.87 9.84 -20.08
C LYS A 164 -11.23 8.86 -19.09
N GLY A 165 -12.00 8.42 -18.09
CA GLY A 165 -11.54 7.46 -17.09
C GLY A 165 -11.23 6.10 -17.70
N LYS A 166 -10.15 5.47 -17.25
CA LYS A 166 -9.77 4.10 -17.61
C LYS A 166 -9.95 3.13 -16.46
N TYR A 167 -9.51 3.51 -15.29
CA TYR A 167 -9.67 2.69 -14.10
C TYR A 167 -9.73 3.52 -12.82
N ILE A 168 -10.20 2.88 -11.77
CA ILE A 168 -10.21 3.38 -10.41
C ILE A 168 -9.12 2.63 -9.66
N TYR A 169 -8.14 3.33 -9.06
CA TYR A 169 -7.14 2.76 -8.19
C TYR A 169 -7.57 2.92 -6.73
N LEU A 170 -7.62 1.82 -5.98
CA LEU A 170 -8.07 1.80 -4.59
C LEU A 170 -7.18 0.92 -3.72
N ILE A 171 -6.98 1.36 -2.48
CA ILE A 171 -6.47 0.54 -1.36
C ILE A 171 -7.63 0.41 -0.36
N PRO A 172 -8.55 -0.56 -0.52
CA PRO A 172 -9.82 -0.56 0.22
C PRO A 172 -9.69 -1.01 1.68
N ASN A 173 -8.57 -1.64 2.05
CA ASN A 173 -8.28 -2.09 3.40
C ASN A 173 -7.11 -1.32 3.99
N PHE A 174 -7.35 -0.62 5.11
CA PHE A 174 -6.28 0.07 5.87
C PHE A 174 -5.42 0.97 4.97
N GLN A 175 -6.09 1.80 4.21
CA GLN A 175 -5.57 2.62 3.12
C GLN A 175 -4.27 3.36 3.50
N ASN A 176 -3.32 3.40 2.58
CA ASN A 176 -2.12 4.22 2.70
C ASN A 176 -2.35 5.54 1.93
N PRO A 177 -2.45 6.70 2.62
CA PRO A 177 -1.89 6.98 3.96
C PRO A 177 -2.87 6.98 5.14
N THR A 178 -4.18 6.89 4.93
CA THR A 178 -5.19 7.31 5.91
C THR A 178 -5.52 6.27 6.99
N GLY A 179 -5.18 5.00 6.77
CA GLY A 179 -5.58 3.89 7.65
C GLY A 179 -7.07 3.53 7.58
N ILE A 180 -7.85 4.20 6.73
CA ILE A 180 -9.29 3.97 6.55
C ILE A 180 -9.53 2.61 5.92
N THR A 181 -10.63 1.96 6.31
CA THR A 181 -11.15 0.74 5.65
C THR A 181 -12.50 1.03 5.04
N MET A 182 -12.61 0.80 3.74
CA MET A 182 -13.84 1.02 2.98
C MET A 182 -14.88 -0.05 3.32
N PRO A 183 -16.08 0.30 3.82
CA PRO A 183 -17.14 -0.67 4.13
C PRO A 183 -17.73 -1.29 2.86
N LEU A 184 -18.36 -2.47 3.00
CA LEU A 184 -18.87 -3.25 1.87
C LEU A 184 -19.85 -2.47 0.99
N GLU A 185 -20.77 -1.71 1.59
CA GLU A 185 -21.76 -0.96 0.81
C GLU A 185 -21.10 0.12 -0.05
N ARG A 186 -20.07 0.81 0.46
CA ARG A 186 -19.28 1.76 -0.31
C ARG A 186 -18.54 1.07 -1.48
N ARG A 187 -18.00 -0.15 -1.26
CA ARG A 187 -17.40 -0.94 -2.34
C ARG A 187 -18.40 -1.26 -3.44
N LYS A 188 -19.63 -1.66 -3.08
CA LYS A 188 -20.70 -1.94 -4.05
C LYS A 188 -21.13 -0.71 -4.84
N GLU A 189 -21.25 0.45 -4.19
CA GLU A 189 -21.56 1.71 -4.85
C GLU A 189 -20.49 2.09 -5.89
N ILE A 190 -19.21 2.01 -5.51
CA ILE A 190 -18.08 2.26 -6.43
C ILE A 190 -18.05 1.25 -7.57
N TYR A 191 -18.30 -0.04 -7.29
CA TYR A 191 -18.37 -1.07 -8.32
C TYR A 191 -19.51 -0.79 -9.34
N ALA A 192 -20.68 -0.37 -8.86
CA ALA A 192 -21.79 0.00 -9.73
C ALA A 192 -21.45 1.20 -10.64
N ILE A 193 -20.72 2.19 -10.13
CA ILE A 193 -20.22 3.31 -10.94
C ILE A 193 -19.18 2.81 -11.96
N ALA A 194 -18.27 1.95 -11.57
CA ALA A 194 -17.29 1.35 -12.47
C ALA A 194 -17.98 0.56 -13.60
N SER A 195 -19.04 -0.20 -13.29
CA SER A 195 -19.88 -0.89 -14.28
C SER A 195 -20.55 0.09 -15.23
N LYS A 196 -21.19 1.12 -14.70
CA LYS A 196 -21.94 2.12 -15.48
C LYS A 196 -21.07 2.88 -16.48
N TYR A 197 -19.82 3.19 -16.11
CA TYR A 197 -18.91 4.01 -16.93
C TYR A 197 -17.79 3.17 -17.59
N ASP A 198 -17.91 1.86 -17.60
CA ASP A 198 -16.96 0.90 -18.19
C ASP A 198 -15.51 1.09 -17.73
N LEU A 199 -15.34 1.23 -16.41
CA LEU A 199 -14.05 1.39 -15.76
C LEU A 199 -13.56 0.06 -15.22
N PHE A 200 -12.23 -0.18 -15.28
CA PHE A 200 -11.59 -1.20 -14.43
C PHE A 200 -11.48 -0.71 -13.01
N ILE A 201 -11.37 -1.66 -12.06
CA ILE A 201 -10.94 -1.39 -10.69
C ILE A 201 -9.58 -2.07 -10.49
N TYR A 202 -8.58 -1.28 -10.10
CA TYR A 202 -7.32 -1.80 -9.61
C TYR A 202 -7.38 -1.79 -8.08
N GLU A 203 -7.68 -2.96 -7.52
CA GLU A 203 -7.72 -3.20 -6.09
C GLU A 203 -6.32 -3.58 -5.60
N ASP A 204 -5.63 -2.66 -4.94
CA ASP A 204 -4.31 -2.87 -4.32
C ASP A 204 -4.49 -3.20 -2.85
N ASP A 205 -4.27 -4.46 -2.48
CA ASP A 205 -4.58 -4.97 -1.14
C ASP A 205 -3.37 -5.62 -0.43
N PRO A 206 -2.31 -4.87 -0.15
CA PRO A 206 -1.16 -5.39 0.59
C PRO A 206 -1.42 -5.54 2.10
N TYR A 207 -2.53 -5.04 2.61
CA TYR A 207 -2.82 -4.95 4.05
C TYR A 207 -4.01 -5.78 4.51
N GLY A 208 -4.84 -6.30 3.61
CA GLY A 208 -6.11 -6.97 3.96
C GLY A 208 -5.97 -8.11 4.95
N GLU A 209 -4.88 -8.87 4.90
CA GLU A 209 -4.61 -9.99 5.80
C GLU A 209 -4.08 -9.56 7.18
N ILE A 210 -3.68 -8.30 7.38
CA ILE A 210 -3.22 -7.79 8.68
C ILE A 210 -4.31 -7.00 9.43
N ARG A 211 -5.56 -7.45 9.32
CA ARG A 211 -6.71 -7.00 10.10
C ARG A 211 -6.62 -7.55 11.51
N PHE A 212 -6.62 -6.70 12.53
CA PHE A 212 -6.55 -7.11 13.94
C PHE A 212 -7.82 -6.77 14.74
N ALA A 213 -8.79 -6.08 14.13
CA ALA A 213 -10.10 -5.81 14.72
C ALA A 213 -11.19 -5.73 13.65
N GLY A 214 -12.45 -5.94 14.06
CA GLY A 214 -13.61 -5.98 13.16
C GLY A 214 -13.70 -7.27 12.33
N GLU A 215 -14.68 -7.33 11.45
CA GLU A 215 -14.95 -8.49 10.60
C GLU A 215 -14.29 -8.36 9.23
N TYR A 216 -14.08 -9.49 8.56
CA TYR A 216 -13.62 -9.52 7.17
C TYR A 216 -14.64 -8.82 6.26
N ILE A 217 -14.14 -7.96 5.38
CA ILE A 217 -14.94 -7.28 4.37
C ILE A 217 -14.58 -7.88 3.00
N PRO A 218 -15.55 -8.39 2.23
CA PRO A 218 -15.32 -8.91 0.89
C PRO A 218 -14.58 -7.91 -0.01
N THR A 219 -13.55 -8.40 -0.72
CA THR A 219 -12.79 -7.61 -1.69
C THR A 219 -13.66 -7.31 -2.91
N PHE A 220 -13.33 -6.27 -3.68
CA PHE A 220 -14.01 -6.01 -4.96
C PHE A 220 -13.93 -7.23 -5.88
N LYS A 221 -12.75 -7.87 -5.93
CA LYS A 221 -12.56 -9.06 -6.76
C LYS A 221 -13.43 -10.24 -6.36
N SER A 222 -13.77 -10.38 -5.09
CA SER A 222 -14.58 -11.50 -4.61
C SER A 222 -16.04 -11.48 -5.08
N PHE A 223 -16.56 -10.30 -5.42
CA PHE A 223 -17.92 -10.13 -5.96
C PHE A 223 -17.95 -9.59 -7.40
N ASP A 224 -16.79 -9.56 -8.07
CA ASP A 224 -16.66 -9.17 -9.47
C ASP A 224 -17.32 -10.20 -10.40
N THR A 225 -18.47 -9.86 -10.98
CA THR A 225 -19.19 -10.68 -11.96
C THR A 225 -19.02 -10.24 -13.41
N GLU A 226 -18.30 -9.12 -13.64
CA GLU A 226 -18.15 -8.51 -14.96
C GLU A 226 -16.72 -8.55 -15.48
N ASN A 227 -15.81 -9.22 -14.77
CA ASN A 227 -14.38 -9.30 -15.12
C ASN A 227 -13.70 -7.92 -15.25
N ARG A 228 -14.04 -6.98 -14.35
CA ARG A 228 -13.50 -5.62 -14.34
C ARG A 228 -12.54 -5.31 -13.19
N VAL A 229 -12.24 -6.28 -12.31
CA VAL A 229 -11.35 -6.07 -11.16
C VAL A 229 -10.01 -6.77 -11.38
N LEU A 230 -8.91 -6.01 -11.23
CA LEU A 230 -7.54 -6.49 -11.09
C LEU A 230 -7.17 -6.41 -9.61
N TYR A 231 -6.91 -7.54 -8.98
CA TYR A 231 -6.53 -7.63 -7.57
C TYR A 231 -5.02 -7.83 -7.42
N ALA A 232 -4.35 -6.88 -6.78
CA ALA A 232 -2.93 -6.96 -6.47
C ALA A 232 -2.71 -7.26 -5.00
N GLY A 233 -1.90 -8.27 -4.72
CA GLY A 233 -1.51 -8.65 -3.37
C GLY A 233 0.01 -8.73 -3.21
N SER A 234 0.47 -8.85 -1.96
CA SER A 234 1.90 -8.87 -1.65
C SER A 234 2.19 -9.64 -0.37
N TYR A 235 3.27 -10.40 -0.37
CA TYR A 235 3.84 -11.03 0.83
C TYR A 235 4.77 -10.07 1.61
N SER A 236 4.95 -8.84 1.12
CA SER A 236 5.85 -7.86 1.76
C SER A 236 5.43 -7.44 3.16
N LYS A 237 4.13 -7.47 3.47
CA LYS A 237 3.61 -7.01 4.76
C LYS A 237 3.26 -8.14 5.72
N THR A 238 3.20 -9.34 5.20
CA THR A 238 2.83 -10.55 5.93
C THR A 238 4.01 -11.49 6.19
N LEU A 239 5.05 -11.46 5.35
CA LEU A 239 6.28 -12.26 5.52
C LEU A 239 7.52 -11.38 5.58
N SER A 240 7.92 -10.80 4.45
CA SER A 240 9.14 -9.99 4.37
C SER A 240 9.10 -9.05 3.17
N ALA A 241 9.33 -7.77 3.42
CA ALA A 241 9.45 -6.77 2.36
C ALA A 241 10.70 -6.98 1.49
N GLY A 242 11.77 -7.55 2.06
CA GLY A 242 13.04 -7.81 1.36
C GLY A 242 12.97 -8.93 0.33
N LEU A 243 12.06 -9.89 0.47
CA LEU A 243 11.86 -10.98 -0.49
C LEU A 243 11.28 -10.52 -1.83
N ARG A 244 10.63 -9.36 -1.87
CA ARG A 244 10.09 -8.76 -3.10
C ARG A 244 9.16 -9.69 -3.87
N VAL A 245 8.19 -10.31 -3.21
CA VAL A 245 7.19 -11.17 -3.84
C VAL A 245 5.80 -10.57 -3.70
N GLY A 246 5.12 -10.44 -4.83
CA GLY A 246 3.73 -10.02 -4.95
C GLY A 246 3.07 -10.73 -6.12
N PHE A 247 1.80 -10.46 -6.35
CA PHE A 247 1.03 -11.11 -7.41
C PHE A 247 -0.11 -10.20 -7.89
N LEU A 248 -0.57 -10.47 -9.12
CA LEU A 248 -1.77 -9.88 -9.70
C LEU A 248 -2.71 -10.99 -10.15
N PHE A 249 -3.98 -10.88 -9.77
CA PHE A 249 -5.06 -11.80 -10.15
C PHE A 249 -6.19 -11.02 -10.82
N GLY A 250 -6.66 -11.51 -11.96
CA GLY A 250 -7.70 -10.82 -12.71
C GLY A 250 -8.03 -11.49 -14.03
N PRO A 251 -8.81 -10.84 -14.93
CA PRO A 251 -9.24 -11.43 -16.19
C PRO A 251 -8.06 -11.97 -17.01
N ALA A 252 -8.12 -13.23 -17.44
CA ALA A 252 -6.99 -13.94 -18.06
C ALA A 252 -6.37 -13.15 -19.23
N LYS A 253 -7.22 -12.57 -20.10
CA LYS A 253 -6.75 -11.78 -21.24
C LYS A 253 -5.92 -10.55 -20.84
N VAL A 254 -6.27 -9.87 -19.75
CA VAL A 254 -5.52 -8.71 -19.25
C VAL A 254 -4.22 -9.18 -18.59
N ILE A 255 -4.29 -10.26 -17.82
CA ILE A 255 -3.10 -10.87 -17.20
C ILE A 255 -2.09 -11.34 -18.25
N GLU A 256 -2.53 -11.94 -19.34
CA GLU A 256 -1.67 -12.34 -20.47
C GLU A 256 -0.95 -11.14 -21.10
N ALA A 257 -1.65 -10.02 -21.31
CA ALA A 257 -1.04 -8.81 -21.84
C ALA A 257 0.01 -8.22 -20.90
N ILE A 258 -0.29 -8.17 -19.60
CA ILE A 258 0.65 -7.72 -18.56
C ILE A 258 1.86 -8.66 -18.46
N GLN A 259 1.64 -9.98 -18.57
CA GLN A 259 2.72 -10.97 -18.57
C GLN A 259 3.65 -10.79 -19.77
N ALA A 260 3.11 -10.56 -20.96
CA ALA A 260 3.90 -10.29 -22.15
C ALA A 260 4.78 -9.04 -22.00
N LEU A 261 4.21 -7.96 -21.45
CA LEU A 261 4.94 -6.74 -21.16
C LEU A 261 6.01 -6.96 -20.09
N LYS A 262 5.71 -7.67 -19.01
CA LYS A 262 6.66 -8.05 -17.96
C LYS A 262 7.85 -8.80 -18.55
N ASN A 263 7.61 -9.76 -19.44
CA ASN A 263 8.67 -10.54 -20.09
C ASN A 263 9.61 -9.65 -20.91
N ASN A 264 9.07 -8.64 -21.59
CA ASN A 264 9.85 -7.72 -22.42
C ASN A 264 10.63 -6.66 -21.61
N THR A 265 10.17 -6.33 -20.41
CA THR A 265 10.76 -5.25 -19.59
C THR A 265 11.69 -5.75 -18.49
N ALA A 266 11.31 -6.82 -17.80
CA ALA A 266 12.01 -7.35 -16.63
C ALA A 266 12.52 -8.78 -16.84
N GLY A 267 12.02 -9.47 -17.86
CA GLY A 267 12.32 -10.90 -18.07
C GLY A 267 11.87 -11.76 -16.91
N GLN A 268 12.67 -12.76 -16.60
CA GLN A 268 12.48 -13.61 -15.43
C GLN A 268 12.82 -12.84 -14.15
N MET A 269 11.98 -13.02 -13.13
CA MET A 269 12.25 -12.54 -11.78
C MET A 269 13.13 -13.54 -11.00
N PRO A 270 13.86 -13.08 -9.96
CA PRO A 270 14.65 -14.00 -9.13
C PRO A 270 13.82 -15.18 -8.63
N LEU A 271 14.20 -16.39 -9.02
CA LEU A 271 13.45 -17.60 -8.67
C LEU A 271 13.68 -18.00 -7.22
N VAL A 272 14.86 -17.69 -6.66
CA VAL A 272 15.21 -18.05 -5.28
C VAL A 272 14.20 -17.49 -4.27
N THR A 273 13.87 -16.20 -4.34
CA THR A 273 12.94 -15.59 -3.39
C THR A 273 11.51 -16.12 -3.54
N GLN A 274 11.10 -16.42 -4.76
CA GLN A 274 9.80 -17.04 -5.03
C GLN A 274 9.71 -18.45 -4.42
N LYS A 275 10.75 -19.26 -4.60
CA LYS A 275 10.83 -20.62 -4.00
C LYS A 275 10.92 -20.58 -2.48
N VAL A 276 11.61 -19.59 -1.92
CA VAL A 276 11.65 -19.37 -0.46
C VAL A 276 10.25 -19.06 0.06
N VAL A 277 9.50 -18.15 -0.58
CA VAL A 277 8.12 -17.87 -0.18
C VAL A 277 7.23 -19.09 -0.32
N ALA A 278 7.32 -19.84 -1.43
CA ALA A 278 6.58 -21.09 -1.60
C ALA A 278 6.90 -22.11 -0.50
N ASN A 279 8.19 -22.30 -0.18
CA ASN A 279 8.63 -23.20 0.88
C ASN A 279 8.09 -22.78 2.25
N VAL A 280 8.12 -21.48 2.57
CA VAL A 280 7.53 -20.96 3.81
C VAL A 280 6.03 -21.28 3.87
N LEU A 281 5.28 -20.98 2.79
CA LEU A 281 3.83 -21.23 2.74
C LEU A 281 3.48 -22.73 2.86
N ASP A 282 4.32 -23.62 2.36
CA ASP A 282 4.16 -25.07 2.47
C ASP A 282 4.56 -25.63 3.85
N SER A 283 5.50 -24.98 4.55
CA SER A 283 6.13 -25.52 5.75
C SER A 283 5.52 -25.06 7.07
N ILE A 284 4.73 -23.99 7.07
CA ILE A 284 4.15 -23.44 8.31
C ILE A 284 2.62 -23.37 8.24
N ASP A 285 1.98 -23.30 9.40
CA ASP A 285 0.61 -22.79 9.51
C ASP A 285 0.63 -21.28 9.30
N TYR A 286 0.39 -20.86 8.04
CA TYR A 286 0.43 -19.45 7.64
C TYR A 286 -0.65 -18.61 8.34
N ASP A 287 -1.81 -19.19 8.66
CA ASP A 287 -2.87 -18.47 9.38
C ASP A 287 -2.47 -18.21 10.84
N ALA A 288 -1.81 -19.18 11.49
CA ALA A 288 -1.24 -18.98 12.83
C ALA A 288 -0.11 -17.92 12.82
N HIS A 289 0.72 -17.88 11.76
CA HIS A 289 1.71 -16.82 11.58
C HIS A 289 1.03 -15.45 11.47
N LEU A 290 0.00 -15.32 10.65
CA LEU A 290 -0.76 -14.07 10.50
C LEU A 290 -1.40 -13.60 11.81
N GLU A 291 -1.87 -14.51 12.66
CA GLU A 291 -2.36 -14.15 13.99
C GLU A 291 -1.26 -13.50 14.86
N ASN A 292 -0.02 -13.98 14.77
CA ASN A 292 1.10 -13.35 15.46
C ASN A 292 1.43 -11.96 14.88
N VAL A 293 1.43 -11.82 13.55
CA VAL A 293 1.59 -10.51 12.87
C VAL A 293 0.53 -9.52 13.33
N ARG A 294 -0.74 -9.94 13.36
CA ARG A 294 -1.88 -9.13 13.81
C ARG A 294 -1.74 -8.67 15.26
N LYS A 295 -1.28 -9.57 16.16
CA LYS A 295 -1.02 -9.23 17.57
C LYS A 295 0.05 -8.15 17.72
N VAL A 296 1.17 -8.27 16.99
CA VAL A 296 2.26 -7.28 16.99
C VAL A 296 1.71 -5.91 16.56
N TYR A 297 1.02 -5.85 15.43
CA TYR A 297 0.49 -4.57 14.91
C TYR A 297 -0.61 -3.99 15.79
N LYS A 298 -1.48 -4.84 16.35
CA LYS A 298 -2.50 -4.39 17.31
C LYS A 298 -1.85 -3.73 18.54
N THR A 299 -0.85 -4.36 19.11
CA THR A 299 -0.14 -3.83 20.30
C THR A 299 0.46 -2.45 20.02
N LYS A 300 1.11 -2.28 18.86
CA LYS A 300 1.70 -1.00 18.46
C LYS A 300 0.65 0.06 18.13
N CYS A 301 -0.43 -0.32 17.45
CA CYS A 301 -1.56 0.58 17.19
C CYS A 301 -2.24 1.03 18.47
N ASP A 302 -2.52 0.12 19.39
CA ASP A 302 -3.11 0.43 20.70
C ASP A 302 -2.20 1.40 21.48
N ALA A 303 -0.89 1.21 21.45
CA ALA A 303 0.07 2.13 22.08
C ALA A 303 -0.01 3.54 21.46
N LEU A 304 -0.07 3.63 20.12
CA LEU A 304 -0.22 4.91 19.42
C LEU A 304 -1.52 5.62 19.82
N LEU A 305 -2.65 4.91 19.76
CA LEU A 305 -3.99 5.48 20.04
C LEU A 305 -4.11 5.89 21.51
N ASN A 306 -3.63 5.07 22.44
CA ASN A 306 -3.67 5.38 23.87
C ASN A 306 -2.80 6.61 24.19
N ALA A 307 -1.60 6.69 23.61
CA ALA A 307 -0.71 7.83 23.83
C ALA A 307 -1.27 9.10 23.19
N PHE A 308 -1.86 9.01 21.97
CA PHE A 308 -2.55 10.12 21.34
C PHE A 308 -3.66 10.66 22.23
N ASN A 309 -4.57 9.79 22.67
CA ASN A 309 -5.70 10.20 23.52
C ASN A 309 -5.25 10.84 24.86
N LYS A 310 -4.07 10.48 25.37
CA LYS A 310 -3.53 11.02 26.60
C LYS A 310 -2.86 12.37 26.44
N TYR A 311 -2.13 12.57 25.35
CA TYR A 311 -1.19 13.67 25.22
C TYR A 311 -1.59 14.72 24.19
N ALA A 312 -2.33 14.35 23.14
CA ALA A 312 -2.65 15.28 22.05
C ALA A 312 -3.71 16.33 22.43
N SER A 313 -3.73 17.42 21.67
CA SER A 313 -4.80 18.43 21.73
C SER A 313 -6.15 17.83 21.36
N SER A 314 -7.20 18.27 22.04
CA SER A 314 -8.58 17.86 21.76
C SER A 314 -9.10 18.32 20.39
N LYS A 315 -8.44 19.30 19.78
CA LYS A 315 -8.77 19.84 18.45
C LYS A 315 -8.23 18.99 17.30
N VAL A 316 -7.24 18.11 17.57
CA VAL A 316 -6.61 17.24 16.57
C VAL A 316 -7.36 15.92 16.48
N LYS A 317 -7.53 15.42 15.26
CA LYS A 317 -8.19 14.14 15.01
C LYS A 317 -7.17 13.09 14.56
N LEU A 318 -7.38 11.84 14.96
CA LEU A 318 -6.60 10.69 14.49
C LEU A 318 -7.55 9.59 14.04
N THR A 319 -7.31 9.01 12.86
CA THR A 319 -8.04 7.83 12.42
C THR A 319 -7.81 6.67 13.39
N GLN A 320 -8.78 5.75 13.47
CA GLN A 320 -8.75 4.59 14.36
C GLN A 320 -8.63 3.30 13.54
N PRO A 321 -7.42 2.90 13.12
CA PRO A 321 -7.23 1.76 12.26
C PRO A 321 -7.64 0.45 12.96
N THR A 322 -8.27 -0.43 12.21
CA THR A 322 -8.60 -1.80 12.64
C THR A 322 -7.68 -2.85 12.02
N GLY A 323 -6.60 -2.41 11.40
CA GLY A 323 -5.58 -3.19 10.71
C GLY A 323 -4.57 -2.29 10.02
N GLY A 324 -3.69 -2.88 9.24
CA GLY A 324 -2.70 -2.13 8.46
C GLY A 324 -1.56 -1.57 9.29
N MET A 325 -1.03 -0.44 8.85
CA MET A 325 0.26 0.08 9.29
C MET A 325 0.25 1.57 9.62
N PHE A 326 -0.85 2.29 9.31
CA PHE A 326 -0.89 3.74 9.28
C PHE A 326 -2.08 4.29 10.05
N ALA A 327 -1.89 5.47 10.62
CA ALA A 327 -2.93 6.35 11.12
C ALA A 327 -2.76 7.75 10.50
N TRP A 328 -3.86 8.48 10.38
CA TRP A 328 -3.92 9.80 9.77
C TRP A 328 -4.32 10.83 10.80
N MET A 329 -3.39 11.76 11.06
CA MET A 329 -3.58 12.86 12.01
C MET A 329 -3.99 14.11 11.25
N THR A 330 -5.13 14.69 11.59
CA THR A 330 -5.65 15.91 10.98
C THR A 330 -5.60 17.05 11.98
N MET A 331 -4.92 18.14 11.61
CA MET A 331 -4.80 19.38 12.37
C MET A 331 -5.96 20.35 12.02
N PRO A 332 -6.27 21.31 12.88
CA PRO A 332 -7.16 22.43 12.53
C PRO A 332 -6.61 23.25 11.34
N GLU A 333 -7.52 23.89 10.59
CA GLU A 333 -7.16 24.66 9.37
C GLU A 333 -6.33 25.92 9.67
N ASP A 334 -6.36 26.44 10.88
CA ASP A 334 -5.61 27.61 11.33
C ASP A 334 -4.17 27.31 11.79
N VAL A 335 -3.78 26.02 11.78
CA VAL A 335 -2.41 25.59 12.16
C VAL A 335 -1.48 25.65 10.94
N ASP A 336 -0.32 26.29 11.10
CA ASP A 336 0.77 26.22 10.11
C ASP A 336 1.41 24.82 10.15
N CYS A 337 1.02 23.97 9.20
CA CYS A 337 1.50 22.60 9.10
C CYS A 337 2.95 22.47 8.63
N ASP A 338 3.51 23.50 8.01
CA ASP A 338 4.92 23.50 7.61
C ASP A 338 5.80 23.79 8.84
N GLU A 339 5.44 24.78 9.64
CA GLU A 339 6.13 25.09 10.90
C GLU A 339 5.98 23.90 11.90
N PHE A 340 4.79 23.30 11.98
CA PHE A 340 4.56 22.12 12.82
C PHE A 340 5.46 20.95 12.41
N PHE A 341 5.56 20.64 11.11
CA PHE A 341 6.44 19.59 10.59
C PHE A 341 7.91 19.85 10.96
N GLU A 342 8.41 21.05 10.69
CA GLU A 342 9.79 21.41 11.01
C GLU A 342 10.06 21.32 12.51
N THR A 343 9.12 21.74 13.34
CA THR A 343 9.25 21.64 14.81
C THR A 343 9.28 20.19 15.26
N CYS A 344 8.46 19.31 14.71
CA CYS A 344 8.49 17.87 14.99
C CYS A 344 9.87 17.27 14.62
N MET A 345 10.38 17.58 13.42
CA MET A 345 11.70 17.11 12.97
C MET A 345 12.83 17.59 13.89
N ASN A 346 12.79 18.85 14.33
CA ASN A 346 13.76 19.43 15.26
C ASN A 346 13.68 18.85 16.67
N ARG A 347 12.55 18.22 17.02
CA ARG A 347 12.34 17.45 18.28
C ARG A 347 12.58 15.96 18.11
N ASN A 348 13.26 15.54 17.01
CA ASN A 348 13.58 14.16 16.67
C ASN A 348 12.34 13.25 16.50
N VAL A 349 11.22 13.79 16.03
CA VAL A 349 10.00 13.04 15.69
C VAL A 349 9.69 13.20 14.21
N GLY A 350 9.84 12.12 13.45
CA GLY A 350 9.59 12.11 12.00
C GLY A 350 8.15 11.72 11.67
N ILE A 351 7.43 12.59 10.97
CA ILE A 351 6.07 12.39 10.46
C ILE A 351 6.04 12.72 8.96
N ILE A 352 5.01 12.29 8.20
CA ILE A 352 4.93 12.60 6.77
C ILE A 352 3.73 13.51 6.47
N LYS A 353 3.99 14.65 5.84
CA LYS A 353 2.95 15.60 5.41
C LYS A 353 2.03 15.00 4.35
N CYS A 354 0.76 15.34 4.38
CA CYS A 354 -0.27 14.89 3.44
C CYS A 354 0.08 15.16 1.97
N GLY A 355 0.77 16.26 1.70
CA GLY A 355 1.22 16.62 0.34
C GLY A 355 2.06 15.56 -0.38
N ALA A 356 2.74 14.65 0.37
CA ALA A 356 3.43 13.50 -0.21
C ALA A 356 2.49 12.51 -0.93
N PHE A 357 1.21 12.55 -0.62
CA PHE A 357 0.19 11.59 -1.05
C PHE A 357 -0.90 12.20 -1.93
N ALA A 358 -0.86 13.50 -2.20
CA ALA A 358 -1.89 14.20 -2.96
C ALA A 358 -1.91 13.79 -4.44
N ALA A 359 -3.03 13.24 -4.88
CA ALA A 359 -3.19 12.70 -6.24
C ALA A 359 -3.15 13.79 -7.31
N ASP A 360 -3.67 14.98 -7.04
CA ASP A 360 -3.66 16.13 -7.95
C ASP A 360 -2.35 16.93 -7.90
N GLY A 361 -1.49 16.66 -6.93
CA GLY A 361 -0.22 17.37 -6.73
C GLY A 361 -0.34 18.72 -6.06
N ALA A 362 -1.54 19.11 -5.61
CA ALA A 362 -1.77 20.40 -4.93
C ALA A 362 -1.02 20.49 -3.59
N GLY A 363 -0.74 19.35 -2.97
CA GLY A 363 0.16 19.26 -1.81
C GLY A 363 -0.30 19.95 -0.54
N GLU A 364 -1.40 20.70 -0.63
CA GLU A 364 -1.97 21.46 0.47
C GLU A 364 -2.88 20.59 1.32
N GLY A 365 -2.81 20.72 2.63
CA GLY A 365 -3.67 20.01 3.56
C GLY A 365 -3.12 20.03 4.98
N HIS A 366 -4.02 19.90 5.94
CA HIS A 366 -3.72 19.98 7.37
C HIS A 366 -3.64 18.56 7.99
N ALA A 367 -2.86 17.66 7.37
CA ALA A 367 -2.78 16.31 7.88
C ALA A 367 -1.40 15.66 7.73
N PHE A 368 -1.18 14.62 8.54
CA PHE A 368 0.07 13.87 8.60
C PHE A 368 -0.19 12.38 8.69
N ARG A 369 0.61 11.57 7.96
CA ARG A 369 0.62 10.12 8.13
C ARG A 369 1.57 9.73 9.26
N LEU A 370 1.08 8.88 10.15
CA LEU A 370 1.84 8.20 11.18
C LEU A 370 1.89 6.70 10.91
N SER A 371 3.09 6.12 10.85
CA SER A 371 3.31 4.67 10.82
C SER A 371 3.70 4.19 12.22
N TYR A 372 3.00 3.19 12.72
CA TYR A 372 3.27 2.63 14.04
C TYR A 372 4.06 1.32 14.01
N THR A 373 4.54 0.89 12.85
CA THR A 373 5.08 -0.47 12.70
C THR A 373 6.56 -0.60 13.06
N VAL A 374 7.38 0.41 12.74
CA VAL A 374 8.83 0.34 12.98
C VAL A 374 9.21 0.67 14.43
N PRO A 375 8.74 1.78 15.04
CA PRO A 375 9.16 2.11 16.40
C PRO A 375 8.67 1.06 17.41
N THR A 376 9.42 0.87 18.50
CA THR A 376 8.99 0.04 19.66
C THR A 376 7.80 0.69 20.37
N VAL A 377 7.13 -0.05 21.25
CA VAL A 377 6.00 0.50 22.05
C VAL A 377 6.47 1.66 22.94
N GLU A 378 7.68 1.58 23.47
CA GLU A 378 8.30 2.64 24.29
C GLU A 378 8.57 3.88 23.44
N GLU A 379 9.14 3.70 22.24
CA GLU A 379 9.38 4.80 21.29
C GLU A 379 8.07 5.42 20.80
N ILE A 380 7.04 4.61 20.52
CA ILE A 380 5.70 5.11 20.17
C ILE A 380 5.18 6.01 21.29
N THR A 381 5.24 5.55 22.54
CA THR A 381 4.75 6.31 23.68
C THR A 381 5.50 7.63 23.85
N LYS A 382 6.84 7.57 23.81
CA LYS A 382 7.72 8.75 23.92
C LYS A 382 7.51 9.73 22.74
N GLY A 383 7.46 9.22 21.52
CA GLY A 383 7.25 10.04 20.32
C GLY A 383 5.89 10.73 20.34
N MET A 384 4.86 10.02 20.80
CA MET A 384 3.50 10.58 20.93
C MET A 384 3.38 11.56 22.11
N GLU A 385 4.17 11.43 23.16
CA GLU A 385 4.25 12.43 24.22
C GLU A 385 4.80 13.76 23.69
N ILE A 386 5.89 13.71 22.90
CA ILE A 386 6.47 14.88 22.25
C ILE A 386 5.48 15.48 21.23
N LEU A 387 4.96 14.64 20.33
CA LEU A 387 4.03 15.06 19.29
C LEU A 387 2.74 15.65 19.88
N GLY A 388 2.21 15.03 20.93
CA GLY A 388 1.02 15.50 21.65
C GLY A 388 1.22 16.85 22.30
N ALA A 389 2.37 17.09 22.95
CA ALA A 389 2.71 18.40 23.51
C ALA A 389 2.77 19.48 22.43
N LEU A 390 3.38 19.18 21.26
CA LEU A 390 3.42 20.09 20.11
C LEU A 390 2.02 20.35 19.55
N THR A 391 1.14 19.35 19.49
CA THR A 391 -0.24 19.60 19.02
C THR A 391 -0.97 20.58 19.95
N LYS A 392 -0.75 20.53 21.27
CA LYS A 392 -1.34 21.49 22.21
C LYS A 392 -0.78 22.89 22.02
N GLU A 393 0.54 23.00 21.91
CA GLU A 393 1.22 24.30 21.66
C GLU A 393 0.68 24.99 20.41
N PHE A 394 0.62 24.28 19.28
CA PHE A 394 0.14 24.81 18.00
C PHE A 394 -1.38 25.03 17.94
N CYS A 395 -2.15 24.37 18.78
CA CYS A 395 -3.59 24.58 18.90
C CYS A 395 -3.97 25.59 20.00
N GLY A 396 -2.99 26.19 20.71
CA GLY A 396 -3.22 27.15 21.78
C GLY A 396 -3.88 26.57 23.03
N GLU A 397 -3.51 25.33 23.41
CA GLU A 397 -3.96 24.64 24.64
C GLU A 397 -2.83 24.52 25.68
#